data_63302ad71a196b127a7286d6e5d94525
#
_entry.id   63302ad71a196b127a7286d6e5d94525
#
_cell.length_a   1.000
_cell.length_b   1.000
_cell.length_c   1.000
_cell.angle_alpha   90.00
_cell.angle_beta   90.00
_cell.angle_gamma   90.00
#
_symmetry.space_group_name_H-M   'P 1'
#
loop_
_entity.id
_entity.type
_entity.pdbx_description
1 polymer ?
#
loop_
_entity_poly.entity_id
_entity_poly.type
_entity_poly.pdbx_seq_one_letter_code
_entity_poly.pdbx_strand_id
1 'polypeptide(L)'
;MIKNVILVGAVGALLSACASNTGTIDTAKKPTPFAIKKAYEHTAKVVEEQVNQVPDWYTKMPDNKDAIYSVGTALSPELQLSTDIAILSAKTILADRINGRLNSVTKSFMTKVGSSDLDASVINEISTATKNIVADVDVAGYKVKEAKVVSNGMQYRVYVLLEYSDEEAQKILLNRLKKDKMLMSKIQANKAFQDLEKDVDKVKESETDKLNKIIDAG
;
A
#
# COMPACT_ATOMS: atom_id res chain seq x y z
N MET A 1 78.56 1.68 -29.65
CA MET A 1 79.80 1.61 -28.84
C MET A 1 79.41 1.74 -27.37
N ILE A 2 79.78 0.70 -26.61
CA ILE A 2 80.24 0.78 -25.21
C ILE A 2 79.13 0.96 -24.18
N LYS A 3 78.95 0.15 -23.28
CA LYS A 3 79.51 -0.95 -22.49
C LYS A 3 78.62 -1.17 -21.28
N ASN A 4 78.32 -2.43 -21.00
CA ASN A 4 77.79 -2.98 -19.76
C ASN A 4 78.40 -2.41 -18.50
N VAL A 5 77.58 -2.19 -17.44
CA VAL A 5 78.00 -2.43 -16.07
C VAL A 5 76.90 -3.13 -15.36
N ILE A 6 77.17 -4.36 -15.00
CA ILE A 6 76.37 -5.21 -14.08
C ILE A 6 76.74 -4.73 -12.68
N LEU A 7 75.71 -4.40 -11.88
CA LEU A 7 75.86 -4.26 -10.45
C LEU A 7 74.94 -5.25 -9.75
N VAL A 8 75.52 -6.33 -9.30
CA VAL A 8 74.91 -7.30 -8.42
C VAL A 8 74.81 -6.73 -7.01
N GLY A 9 73.69 -6.43 -6.57
CA GLY A 9 73.37 -6.02 -5.18
C GLY A 9 72.54 -7.06 -4.48
N ALA A 10 73.11 -7.83 -3.60
CA ALA A 10 72.43 -8.76 -2.71
C ALA A 10 71.51 -7.99 -1.79
N VAL A 11 70.24 -8.29 -1.87
CA VAL A 11 69.23 -7.84 -0.85
C VAL A 11 68.73 -9.07 -0.13
N GLY A 12 69.07 -9.08 1.15
CA GLY A 12 68.77 -10.15 2.08
C GLY A 12 67.28 -10.44 2.23
N ALA A 13 67.00 -11.72 2.30
CA ALA A 13 65.71 -12.26 2.65
C ALA A 13 65.36 -11.91 4.11
N LEU A 14 64.44 -10.99 4.29
CA LEU A 14 63.67 -10.89 5.52
C LEU A 14 62.38 -11.66 5.29
N LEU A 15 62.43 -12.96 5.51
CA LEU A 15 61.26 -13.81 5.72
C LEU A 15 60.66 -13.44 7.07
N SER A 16 59.81 -12.41 7.06
CA SER A 16 58.90 -12.14 8.15
C SER A 16 57.89 -13.30 8.23
N ALA A 17 58.04 -14.10 9.24
CA ALA A 17 57.10 -15.16 9.58
C ALA A 17 55.75 -14.54 9.91
N CYS A 18 54.87 -14.47 8.93
CA CYS A 18 53.46 -14.42 9.19
C CYS A 18 53.08 -15.74 9.85
N ALA A 19 53.05 -15.76 11.17
CA ALA A 19 52.36 -16.80 11.92
C ALA A 19 50.92 -16.78 11.42
N SER A 20 50.60 -17.67 10.51
CA SER A 20 49.20 -18.02 10.17
C SER A 20 48.57 -18.57 11.41
N ASN A 21 47.85 -17.68 12.12
CA ASN A 21 46.88 -18.11 13.09
C ASN A 21 45.78 -18.83 12.28
N THR A 22 46.01 -20.10 11.98
CA THR A 22 44.96 -21.02 11.58
C THR A 22 44.10 -21.24 12.79
N GLY A 23 43.25 -20.21 13.11
CA GLY A 23 42.08 -20.45 13.92
C GLY A 23 41.35 -21.59 13.23
N THR A 24 41.40 -22.76 13.83
CA THR A 24 40.53 -23.86 13.48
C THR A 24 39.13 -23.29 13.40
N ILE A 25 38.59 -23.16 12.19
CA ILE A 25 37.18 -22.94 11.97
C ILE A 25 36.55 -24.16 12.61
N ASP A 26 36.03 -23.94 13.82
CA ASP A 26 35.30 -24.95 14.57
C ASP A 26 34.16 -25.35 13.63
N THR A 27 34.31 -26.50 12.98
CA THR A 27 33.30 -27.02 12.05
C THR A 27 32.05 -27.15 12.85
N ALA A 28 31.10 -26.19 12.66
CA ALA A 28 29.87 -26.09 13.41
C ALA A 28 29.27 -27.49 13.54
N LYS A 29 29.33 -28.04 14.74
CA LYS A 29 28.86 -29.39 15.06
C LYS A 29 27.43 -29.48 14.53
N LYS A 30 27.18 -30.36 13.56
CA LYS A 30 25.85 -30.55 12.97
C LYS A 30 24.85 -30.71 14.11
N PRO A 31 23.76 -29.94 14.13
CA PRO A 31 22.80 -30.00 15.21
C PRO A 31 22.25 -31.42 15.36
N THR A 32 22.14 -31.91 16.58
CA THR A 32 21.59 -33.25 16.83
C THR A 32 20.10 -33.27 16.44
N PRO A 33 19.56 -34.47 16.06
CA PRO A 33 18.13 -34.61 15.78
C PRO A 33 17.22 -34.05 16.91
N PHE A 34 17.66 -34.18 18.15
CA PHE A 34 16.97 -33.65 19.32
C PHE A 34 16.97 -32.12 19.32
N ALA A 35 18.10 -31.48 19.02
CA ALA A 35 18.19 -30.01 18.96
C ALA A 35 17.33 -29.47 17.82
N ILE A 36 17.28 -30.14 16.66
CA ILE A 36 16.41 -29.78 15.52
C ILE A 36 14.93 -29.88 15.95
N LYS A 37 14.52 -30.96 16.59
CA LYS A 37 13.14 -31.16 17.04
C LYS A 37 12.73 -30.07 18.04
N LYS A 38 13.57 -29.77 19.03
CA LYS A 38 13.31 -28.73 20.04
C LYS A 38 13.21 -27.32 19.40
N ALA A 39 14.08 -27.01 18.43
CA ALA A 39 14.02 -25.74 17.69
C ALA A 39 12.71 -25.64 16.87
N TYR A 40 12.29 -26.72 16.23
CA TYR A 40 11.04 -26.78 15.50
C TYR A 40 9.82 -26.57 16.41
N GLU A 41 9.75 -27.27 17.54
CA GLU A 41 8.67 -27.11 18.54
C GLU A 41 8.61 -25.70 19.09
N HIS A 42 9.75 -25.08 19.37
CA HIS A 42 9.82 -23.68 19.80
C HIS A 42 9.31 -22.74 18.72
N THR A 43 9.76 -22.91 17.47
CA THR A 43 9.31 -22.08 16.35
C THR A 43 7.81 -22.23 16.10
N ALA A 44 7.28 -23.46 16.19
CA ALA A 44 5.84 -23.71 16.04
C ALA A 44 5.00 -22.97 17.07
N LYS A 45 5.43 -22.96 18.34
CA LYS A 45 4.76 -22.19 19.40
C LYS A 45 4.80 -20.69 19.14
N VAL A 46 5.95 -20.15 18.71
CA VAL A 46 6.09 -18.72 18.40
C VAL A 46 5.16 -18.34 17.25
N VAL A 47 5.04 -19.19 16.21
CA VAL A 47 4.12 -18.95 15.09
C VAL A 47 2.67 -19.00 15.56
N GLU A 48 2.30 -19.96 16.40
CA GLU A 48 0.96 -20.06 16.96
C GLU A 48 0.58 -18.81 17.79
N GLU A 49 1.49 -18.35 18.65
CA GLU A 49 1.30 -17.12 19.42
C GLU A 49 1.12 -15.90 18.51
N GLN A 50 1.90 -15.81 17.45
CA GLN A 50 1.78 -14.71 16.47
C GLN A 50 0.45 -14.77 15.73
N VAL A 51 -0.02 -15.94 15.35
CA VAL A 51 -1.32 -16.12 14.68
C VAL A 51 -2.46 -15.69 15.60
N ASN A 52 -2.39 -16.03 16.87
CA ASN A 52 -3.40 -15.65 17.86
C ASN A 52 -3.43 -14.13 18.16
N GLN A 53 -2.37 -13.41 17.82
CA GLN A 53 -2.29 -11.95 17.98
C GLN A 53 -2.83 -11.18 16.78
N VAL A 54 -3.04 -11.85 15.63
CA VAL A 54 -3.58 -11.21 14.42
C VAL A 54 -4.99 -10.71 14.70
N PRO A 55 -5.31 -9.42 14.44
CA PRO A 55 -6.66 -8.93 14.64
C PRO A 55 -7.63 -9.52 13.62
N ASP A 56 -8.88 -9.77 14.03
CA ASP A 56 -9.91 -10.37 13.18
C ASP A 56 -10.14 -9.56 11.90
N TRP A 57 -10.15 -8.24 12.01
CA TRP A 57 -10.33 -7.33 10.88
C TRP A 57 -9.17 -7.37 9.86
N TYR A 58 -8.00 -7.90 10.23
CA TYR A 58 -6.88 -8.06 9.31
C TYR A 58 -7.12 -9.22 8.34
N THR A 59 -7.68 -10.33 8.84
CA THR A 59 -7.99 -11.52 8.03
C THR A 59 -9.38 -11.45 7.40
N LYS A 60 -10.32 -10.78 8.07
CA LYS A 60 -11.71 -10.58 7.64
C LYS A 60 -12.02 -9.09 7.66
N MET A 61 -11.64 -8.41 6.56
CA MET A 61 -11.96 -7.00 6.42
C MET A 61 -13.46 -6.75 6.47
N PRO A 62 -13.91 -5.59 7.01
CA PRO A 62 -15.31 -5.20 6.95
C PRO A 62 -15.82 -5.21 5.50
N ASP A 63 -17.01 -5.73 5.29
CA ASP A 63 -17.73 -5.66 4.01
C ASP A 63 -18.80 -4.58 4.13
N ASN A 64 -18.50 -3.41 3.58
CA ASN A 64 -19.41 -2.27 3.52
C ASN A 64 -19.38 -1.69 2.10
N LYS A 65 -20.55 -1.53 1.51
CA LYS A 65 -20.71 -1.00 0.14
C LYS A 65 -20.32 0.47 0.01
N ASP A 66 -20.33 1.20 1.12
CA ASP A 66 -20.05 2.63 1.16
C ASP A 66 -18.58 2.95 1.46
N ALA A 67 -17.73 1.93 1.60
CA ALA A 67 -16.32 2.13 1.91
C ALA A 67 -15.42 1.06 1.28
N ILE A 68 -14.20 1.49 0.96
CA ILE A 68 -13.13 0.65 0.46
C ILE A 68 -12.12 0.48 1.61
N TYR A 69 -11.79 -0.76 1.94
CA TYR A 69 -10.87 -1.09 3.02
C TYR A 69 -9.57 -1.65 2.48
N SER A 70 -8.49 -1.43 3.21
CA SER A 70 -7.22 -2.12 3.00
C SER A 70 -6.53 -2.35 4.32
N VAL A 71 -5.69 -3.38 4.39
CA VAL A 71 -4.91 -3.73 5.57
C VAL A 71 -3.43 -3.72 5.24
N GLY A 72 -2.61 -3.37 6.24
CA GLY A 72 -1.17 -3.44 6.14
C GLY A 72 -0.56 -3.91 7.46
N THR A 73 0.63 -4.47 7.37
CA THR A 73 1.41 -4.85 8.55
C THR A 73 2.89 -4.64 8.29
N ALA A 74 3.61 -4.36 9.35
CA ALA A 74 5.07 -4.28 9.34
C ALA A 74 5.66 -4.75 10.67
N LEU A 75 6.95 -5.04 10.63
CA LEU A 75 7.75 -5.45 11.78
C LEU A 75 9.04 -4.61 11.80
N SER A 76 9.30 -3.94 12.91
CA SER A 76 10.50 -3.12 13.10
C SER A 76 10.89 -3.05 14.58
N PRO A 77 12.19 -2.86 14.93
CA PRO A 77 12.60 -2.52 16.28
C PRO A 77 12.06 -1.16 16.76
N GLU A 78 11.69 -0.27 15.85
CA GLU A 78 11.13 1.04 16.14
C GLU A 78 9.63 1.07 15.85
N LEU A 79 8.84 1.49 16.84
CA LEU A 79 7.39 1.53 16.73
C LEU A 79 6.92 2.48 15.60
N GLN A 80 7.51 3.68 15.52
CA GLN A 80 7.13 4.66 14.50
C GLN A 80 7.40 4.11 13.10
N LEU A 81 8.59 3.56 12.87
CA LEU A 81 8.97 2.98 11.58
C LEU A 81 8.03 1.82 11.20
N SER A 82 7.69 0.94 12.16
CA SER A 82 6.74 -0.14 11.91
C SER A 82 5.36 0.39 11.53
N THR A 83 4.90 1.46 12.19
CA THR A 83 3.63 2.11 11.89
C THR A 83 3.63 2.71 10.48
N ASP A 84 4.67 3.44 10.13
CA ASP A 84 4.77 4.11 8.82
C ASP A 84 4.84 3.10 7.67
N ILE A 85 5.60 2.01 7.82
CA ILE A 85 5.67 0.94 6.82
C ILE A 85 4.33 0.21 6.72
N ALA A 86 3.64 -0.06 7.82
CA ALA A 86 2.33 -0.71 7.80
C ALA A 86 1.28 0.15 7.07
N ILE A 87 1.28 1.47 7.33
CA ILE A 87 0.40 2.43 6.63
C ILE A 87 0.76 2.48 5.14
N LEU A 88 2.04 2.55 4.79
CA LEU A 88 2.47 2.58 3.39
C LEU A 88 2.05 1.31 2.65
N SER A 89 2.21 0.15 3.26
CA SER A 89 1.75 -1.13 2.72
C SER A 89 0.23 -1.12 2.47
N ALA A 90 -0.54 -0.68 3.47
CA ALA A 90 -2.00 -0.57 3.33
C ALA A 90 -2.41 0.43 2.24
N LYS A 91 -1.72 1.59 2.13
CA LYS A 91 -1.97 2.59 1.06
C LYS A 91 -1.77 2.02 -0.34
N THR A 92 -0.73 1.22 -0.55
CA THR A 92 -0.48 0.58 -1.84
C THR A 92 -1.65 -0.33 -2.25
N ILE A 93 -2.12 -1.15 -1.33
CA ILE A 93 -3.30 -2.03 -1.55
C ILE A 93 -4.57 -1.19 -1.75
N LEU A 94 -4.71 -0.10 -0.98
CA LEU A 94 -5.85 0.81 -1.09
C LEU A 94 -5.93 1.45 -2.47
N ALA A 95 -4.79 1.92 -3.02
CA ALA A 95 -4.71 2.49 -4.35
C ALA A 95 -5.22 1.53 -5.43
N ASP A 96 -4.81 0.26 -5.39
CA ASP A 96 -5.28 -0.77 -6.32
C ASP A 96 -6.79 -0.99 -6.20
N ARG A 97 -7.33 -1.00 -4.99
CA ARG A 97 -8.77 -1.17 -4.74
C ARG A 97 -9.59 0.02 -5.22
N ILE A 98 -9.10 1.24 -4.97
CA ILE A 98 -9.72 2.47 -5.49
C ILE A 98 -9.71 2.46 -7.02
N ASN A 99 -8.62 2.05 -7.65
CA ASN A 99 -8.52 1.90 -9.10
C ASN A 99 -9.57 0.91 -9.64
N GLY A 100 -9.72 -0.23 -8.99
CA GLY A 100 -10.74 -1.22 -9.34
C GLY A 100 -12.16 -0.64 -9.20
N ARG A 101 -12.41 0.12 -8.16
CA ARG A 101 -13.70 0.79 -7.92
C ARG A 101 -13.98 1.86 -8.97
N LEU A 102 -13.02 2.73 -9.26
CA LEU A 102 -13.14 3.77 -10.29
C LEU A 102 -13.45 3.18 -11.66
N ASN A 103 -12.80 2.07 -12.02
CA ASN A 103 -13.10 1.35 -13.25
C ASN A 103 -14.56 0.84 -13.26
N SER A 104 -15.05 0.31 -12.15
CA SER A 104 -16.43 -0.17 -12.02
C SER A 104 -17.44 0.97 -12.13
N VAL A 105 -17.21 2.08 -11.42
CA VAL A 105 -18.08 3.28 -11.45
C VAL A 105 -18.09 3.87 -12.86
N THR A 106 -16.92 3.99 -13.51
CA THR A 106 -16.80 4.49 -14.88
C THR A 106 -17.57 3.63 -15.87
N LYS A 107 -17.43 2.29 -15.78
CA LYS A 107 -18.19 1.36 -16.65
C LYS A 107 -19.69 1.48 -16.41
N SER A 108 -20.13 1.56 -15.16
CA SER A 108 -21.54 1.75 -14.81
C SER A 108 -22.07 3.08 -15.36
N PHE A 109 -21.29 4.15 -15.22
CA PHE A 109 -21.63 5.46 -15.77
C PHE A 109 -21.76 5.41 -17.30
N MET A 110 -20.77 4.85 -18.01
CA MET A 110 -20.82 4.70 -19.47
C MET A 110 -22.02 3.86 -19.92
N THR A 111 -22.37 2.82 -19.21
CA THR A 111 -23.57 2.00 -19.51
C THR A 111 -24.85 2.81 -19.36
N LYS A 112 -24.97 3.61 -18.30
CA LYS A 112 -26.14 4.49 -18.08
C LYS A 112 -26.23 5.58 -19.15
N VAL A 113 -25.10 6.17 -19.53
CA VAL A 113 -25.01 7.18 -20.58
C VAL A 113 -25.35 6.55 -21.95
N GLY A 114 -24.82 5.37 -22.25
CA GLY A 114 -25.04 4.66 -23.52
C GLY A 114 -26.48 4.12 -23.69
N SER A 115 -27.24 4.00 -22.62
CA SER A 115 -28.67 3.68 -22.67
C SER A 115 -29.54 4.92 -22.92
N SER A 116 -28.97 6.12 -22.92
CA SER A 116 -29.62 7.37 -23.29
C SER A 116 -29.24 7.74 -24.75
N ASP A 117 -29.99 8.60 -25.39
CA ASP A 117 -29.83 9.01 -26.81
C ASP A 117 -28.53 9.80 -27.11
N LEU A 118 -27.44 9.50 -26.38
CA LEU A 118 -26.14 10.12 -26.64
C LEU A 118 -25.36 9.37 -27.71
N ASP A 119 -24.72 10.14 -28.59
CA ASP A 119 -23.88 9.65 -29.67
C ASP A 119 -22.69 8.79 -29.14
N ALA A 120 -22.36 7.74 -29.91
CA ALA A 120 -21.22 6.87 -29.61
C ALA A 120 -19.88 7.63 -29.46
N SER A 121 -19.76 8.80 -30.13
CA SER A 121 -18.60 9.68 -30.00
C SER A 121 -18.43 10.19 -28.58
N VAL A 122 -19.51 10.54 -27.88
CA VAL A 122 -19.50 11.03 -26.48
C VAL A 122 -19.05 9.93 -25.53
N ILE A 123 -19.50 8.69 -25.77
CA ILE A 123 -19.08 7.53 -24.97
C ILE A 123 -17.56 7.30 -25.11
N ASN A 124 -17.02 7.45 -26.32
CA ASN A 124 -15.58 7.36 -26.56
C ASN A 124 -14.79 8.49 -25.87
N GLU A 125 -15.32 9.72 -25.87
CA GLU A 125 -14.72 10.85 -25.16
C GLU A 125 -14.70 10.60 -23.64
N ILE A 126 -15.81 10.12 -23.05
CA ILE A 126 -15.87 9.73 -21.63
C ILE A 126 -14.82 8.64 -21.35
N SER A 127 -14.75 7.60 -22.19
CA SER A 127 -13.78 6.52 -22.04
C SER A 127 -12.34 7.05 -22.08
N THR A 128 -12.04 7.98 -22.96
CA THR A 128 -10.72 8.60 -23.07
C THR A 128 -10.40 9.49 -21.87
N ALA A 129 -11.34 10.33 -21.45
CA ALA A 129 -11.18 11.20 -20.29
C ALA A 129 -10.95 10.40 -19.00
N THR A 130 -11.53 9.20 -18.88
CA THR A 130 -11.47 8.36 -17.68
C THR A 130 -10.32 7.35 -17.66
N LYS A 131 -9.75 6.99 -18.82
CA LYS A 131 -8.62 6.05 -18.91
C LYS A 131 -7.41 6.45 -18.04
N ASN A 132 -7.14 7.72 -17.90
CA ASN A 132 -5.98 8.24 -17.18
C ASN A 132 -6.24 8.44 -15.67
N ILE A 133 -7.47 8.22 -15.18
CA ILE A 133 -7.75 8.36 -13.74
C ILE A 133 -6.98 7.30 -12.94
N VAL A 134 -6.89 6.10 -13.48
CA VAL A 134 -6.28 4.93 -12.83
C VAL A 134 -4.77 5.09 -12.63
N ALA A 135 -4.09 5.89 -13.47
CA ALA A 135 -2.64 6.06 -13.40
C ALA A 135 -2.18 7.04 -12.29
N ASP A 136 -3.08 7.88 -11.77
CA ASP A 136 -2.73 8.98 -10.85
C ASP A 136 -3.78 9.08 -9.72
N VAL A 137 -4.04 7.94 -9.06
CA VAL A 137 -4.96 7.91 -7.91
C VAL A 137 -4.27 8.49 -6.70
N ASP A 138 -4.68 9.69 -6.32
CA ASP A 138 -4.39 10.25 -5.02
C ASP A 138 -5.25 9.53 -3.96
N VAL A 139 -4.59 8.78 -3.08
CA VAL A 139 -5.23 8.16 -1.91
C VAL A 139 -5.45 9.15 -0.76
N ALA A 140 -5.25 10.45 -0.97
CA ALA A 140 -5.59 11.47 0.01
C ALA A 140 -7.06 11.32 0.43
N GLY A 141 -7.34 11.46 1.74
CA GLY A 141 -8.70 11.26 2.28
C GLY A 141 -8.94 9.89 2.90
N TYR A 142 -7.96 8.97 2.89
CA TYR A 142 -8.06 7.76 3.70
C TYR A 142 -8.07 8.11 5.19
N LYS A 143 -8.69 7.23 5.98
CA LYS A 143 -8.67 7.29 7.44
C LYS A 143 -8.07 6.00 7.99
N VAL A 144 -7.29 6.10 9.06
CA VAL A 144 -6.90 4.91 9.83
C VAL A 144 -8.11 4.55 10.70
N LYS A 145 -8.77 3.44 10.37
CA LYS A 145 -9.95 2.96 11.09
C LYS A 145 -9.57 2.18 12.32
N GLU A 146 -8.59 1.29 12.17
CA GLU A 146 -8.10 0.44 13.25
C GLU A 146 -6.58 0.36 13.18
N ALA A 147 -5.95 0.29 14.33
CA ALA A 147 -4.54 -0.02 14.47
C ALA A 147 -4.32 -0.93 15.69
N LYS A 148 -3.46 -1.93 15.54
CA LYS A 148 -3.06 -2.81 16.63
C LYS A 148 -1.56 -2.99 16.63
N VAL A 149 -0.94 -2.76 17.79
CA VAL A 149 0.48 -3.00 18.03
C VAL A 149 0.63 -4.23 18.89
N VAL A 150 1.52 -5.13 18.49
CA VAL A 150 1.86 -6.32 19.26
C VAL A 150 3.36 -6.47 19.37
N SER A 151 3.83 -7.01 20.51
CA SER A 151 5.23 -7.34 20.71
C SER A 151 5.58 -8.61 19.94
N ASN A 152 6.71 -8.59 19.24
CA ASN A 152 7.29 -9.76 18.60
C ASN A 152 8.77 -9.85 18.96
N GLY A 153 9.05 -10.41 20.14
CA GLY A 153 10.38 -10.41 20.72
C GLY A 153 10.85 -8.98 21.00
N MET A 154 11.94 -8.57 20.36
CA MET A 154 12.53 -7.22 20.49
C MET A 154 12.03 -6.23 19.41
N GLN A 155 10.94 -6.56 18.73
CA GLN A 155 10.38 -5.77 17.65
C GLN A 155 8.90 -5.50 17.86
N TYR A 156 8.40 -4.45 17.22
CA TYR A 156 6.99 -4.09 17.19
C TYR A 156 6.38 -4.57 15.87
N ARG A 157 5.33 -5.39 15.95
CA ARG A 157 4.48 -5.69 14.82
C ARG A 157 3.27 -4.77 14.87
N VAL A 158 3.04 -4.03 13.79
CA VAL A 158 1.89 -3.13 13.66
C VAL A 158 0.97 -3.66 12.57
N TYR A 159 -0.31 -3.71 12.87
CA TYR A 159 -1.40 -3.96 11.92
C TYR A 159 -2.21 -2.68 11.78
N VAL A 160 -2.59 -2.32 10.57
CA VAL A 160 -3.45 -1.17 10.30
C VAL A 160 -4.58 -1.56 9.36
N LEU A 161 -5.76 -0.99 9.57
CA LEU A 161 -6.90 -1.01 8.68
C LEU A 161 -7.14 0.41 8.21
N LEU A 162 -7.05 0.64 6.91
CA LEU A 162 -7.43 1.89 6.29
C LEU A 162 -8.84 1.79 5.71
N GLU A 163 -9.56 2.90 5.79
CA GLU A 163 -10.87 3.10 5.20
C GLU A 163 -10.82 4.27 4.23
N TYR A 164 -11.44 4.12 3.08
CA TYR A 164 -11.64 5.15 2.07
C TYR A 164 -13.10 5.14 1.65
N SER A 165 -13.76 6.29 1.66
CA SER A 165 -15.17 6.39 1.31
C SER A 165 -15.38 6.10 -0.19
N ASP A 166 -16.42 5.35 -0.53
CA ASP A 166 -16.80 5.10 -1.92
C ASP A 166 -17.18 6.40 -2.64
N GLU A 167 -17.70 7.34 -1.93
CA GLU A 167 -18.09 8.67 -2.42
C GLU A 167 -16.89 9.48 -2.84
N GLU A 168 -15.75 9.38 -2.13
CA GLU A 168 -14.50 10.01 -2.57
C GLU A 168 -14.05 9.44 -3.91
N ALA A 169 -14.24 8.15 -4.17
CA ALA A 169 -13.99 7.57 -5.47
C ALA A 169 -14.91 8.15 -6.56
N GLN A 170 -16.21 8.38 -6.24
CA GLN A 170 -17.14 9.02 -7.16
C GLN A 170 -16.78 10.51 -7.41
N LYS A 171 -16.32 11.25 -6.40
CA LYS A 171 -15.81 12.62 -6.54
C LYS A 171 -14.63 12.68 -7.51
N ILE A 172 -13.72 11.71 -7.47
CA ILE A 172 -12.59 11.64 -8.41
C ILE A 172 -13.10 11.58 -9.87
N LEU A 173 -14.07 10.68 -10.14
CA LEU A 173 -14.68 10.57 -11.46
C LEU A 173 -15.36 11.88 -11.89
N LEU A 174 -16.21 12.42 -11.03
CA LEU A 174 -16.93 13.67 -11.29
C LEU A 174 -15.98 14.84 -11.57
N ASN A 175 -14.95 15.02 -10.74
CA ASN A 175 -13.95 16.06 -10.94
C ASN A 175 -13.18 15.90 -12.25
N ARG A 176 -12.93 14.67 -12.66
CA ARG A 176 -12.25 14.39 -13.93
C ARG A 176 -13.12 14.76 -15.13
N LEU A 177 -14.39 14.39 -15.09
CA LEU A 177 -15.36 14.76 -16.14
C LEU A 177 -15.51 16.28 -16.22
N LYS A 178 -15.59 16.99 -15.10
CA LYS A 178 -15.72 18.46 -15.03
C LYS A 178 -14.51 19.23 -15.56
N LYS A 179 -13.32 18.62 -15.60
CA LYS A 179 -12.12 19.26 -16.17
C LYS A 179 -12.21 19.42 -17.70
N ASP A 180 -12.94 18.55 -18.38
CA ASP A 180 -13.12 18.62 -19.83
C ASP A 180 -14.38 19.44 -20.17
N LYS A 181 -14.19 20.71 -20.52
CA LYS A 181 -15.29 21.65 -20.79
C LYS A 181 -16.12 21.24 -22.02
N MET A 182 -15.48 20.65 -23.02
CA MET A 182 -16.19 20.20 -24.23
C MET A 182 -17.05 18.97 -23.91
N LEU A 183 -16.51 18.02 -23.19
CA LEU A 183 -17.25 16.85 -22.75
C LEU A 183 -18.40 17.27 -21.82
N MET A 184 -18.17 18.19 -20.89
CA MET A 184 -19.19 18.72 -19.99
C MET A 184 -20.37 19.30 -20.72
N SER A 185 -20.16 20.11 -21.78
CA SER A 185 -21.26 20.70 -22.56
C SER A 185 -22.17 19.63 -23.20
N LYS A 186 -21.64 18.42 -23.42
CA LYS A 186 -22.39 17.31 -24.03
C LYS A 186 -23.14 16.45 -23.01
N ILE A 187 -22.59 16.33 -21.79
CA ILE A 187 -23.11 15.38 -20.78
C ILE A 187 -23.85 16.04 -19.61
N GLN A 188 -23.71 17.35 -19.38
CA GLN A 188 -24.30 18.01 -18.21
C GLN A 188 -25.83 17.89 -18.12
N ALA A 189 -26.52 17.80 -19.25
CA ALA A 189 -27.97 17.58 -19.31
C ALA A 189 -28.37 16.11 -19.18
N ASN A 190 -27.39 15.20 -19.23
CA ASN A 190 -27.67 13.77 -19.15
C ASN A 190 -28.06 13.35 -17.73
N LYS A 191 -29.12 12.57 -17.60
CA LYS A 191 -29.64 12.11 -16.30
C LYS A 191 -28.59 11.34 -15.48
N ALA A 192 -27.77 10.49 -16.13
CA ALA A 192 -26.73 9.74 -15.44
C ALA A 192 -25.66 10.66 -14.82
N PHE A 193 -25.35 11.78 -15.48
CA PHE A 193 -24.42 12.79 -14.94
C PHE A 193 -25.04 13.55 -13.76
N GLN A 194 -26.29 13.95 -13.87
CA GLN A 194 -27.02 14.62 -12.77
C GLN A 194 -27.18 13.71 -11.56
N ASP A 195 -27.41 12.42 -11.77
CA ASP A 195 -27.50 11.44 -10.68
C ASP A 195 -26.13 11.29 -9.99
N LEU A 196 -25.02 11.24 -10.75
CA LEU A 196 -23.67 11.22 -10.22
C LEU A 196 -23.35 12.48 -9.39
N GLU A 197 -23.75 13.67 -9.84
CA GLU A 197 -23.59 14.91 -9.09
C GLU A 197 -24.37 14.87 -7.77
N LYS A 198 -25.64 14.47 -7.81
CA LYS A 198 -26.49 14.37 -6.62
C LYS A 198 -25.94 13.39 -5.61
N ASP A 199 -25.41 12.26 -6.04
CA ASP A 199 -24.83 11.26 -5.14
C ASP A 199 -23.59 11.81 -4.43
N VAL A 200 -22.74 12.57 -5.13
CA VAL A 200 -21.59 13.26 -4.53
C VAL A 200 -21.99 14.39 -3.60
N ASP A 201 -23.01 15.17 -3.93
CA ASP A 201 -23.44 16.32 -3.11
C ASP A 201 -24.12 15.92 -1.80
N LYS A 202 -24.93 14.85 -1.78
CA LYS A 202 -25.53 14.28 -0.55
C LYS A 202 -24.49 13.97 0.52
N VAL A 203 -23.32 13.60 0.10
CA VAL A 203 -22.23 13.22 0.99
C VAL A 203 -21.58 14.44 1.61
N LYS A 204 -21.37 15.52 0.83
CA LYS A 204 -20.85 16.79 1.37
C LYS A 204 -21.77 17.32 2.48
N GLU A 205 -23.08 17.22 2.30
CA GLU A 205 -24.04 17.62 3.32
C GLU A 205 -23.90 16.73 4.57
N SER A 206 -23.82 15.41 4.40
CA SER A 206 -23.64 14.48 5.53
C SER A 206 -22.30 14.68 6.27
N GLU A 207 -21.21 14.99 5.58
CA GLU A 207 -19.92 15.29 6.22
C GLU A 207 -19.94 16.63 6.95
N THR A 208 -20.57 17.65 6.36
CA THR A 208 -20.75 18.96 6.99
C THR A 208 -21.61 18.86 8.25
N ASP A 209 -22.69 18.08 8.21
CA ASP A 209 -23.54 17.84 9.38
C ASP A 209 -22.83 17.09 10.49
N LYS A 210 -21.99 16.12 10.16
CA LYS A 210 -21.16 15.40 11.14
C LYS A 210 -20.13 16.33 11.77
N LEU A 211 -19.50 17.19 10.96
CA LEU A 211 -18.52 18.17 11.44
C LEU A 211 -19.16 19.17 12.39
N ASN A 212 -20.32 19.72 12.01
CA ASN A 212 -21.08 20.66 12.84
C ASN A 212 -21.49 20.03 14.18
N LYS A 213 -21.96 18.77 14.17
CA LYS A 213 -22.29 18.04 15.42
C LYS A 213 -21.08 17.84 16.34
N ILE A 214 -19.88 17.68 15.79
CA ILE A 214 -18.65 17.56 16.59
C ILE A 214 -18.28 18.94 17.18
N ILE A 215 -18.44 20.02 16.42
CA ILE A 215 -18.16 21.38 16.87
C ILE A 215 -19.16 21.80 17.98
N ASP A 216 -20.43 21.44 17.84
CA ASP A 216 -21.48 21.80 18.82
C ASP A 216 -21.42 20.97 20.10
N ALA A 217 -20.67 19.84 20.10
CA ALA A 217 -20.52 18.94 21.25
C ALA A 217 -19.24 19.16 22.07
N GLY A 218 -18.34 20.07 21.67
CA GLY A 218 -17.06 20.40 22.33
C GLY A 218 -17.07 21.77 22.93
#